data_3fcef99d1e52e4a173970dd27fea4fa5
#
_entry.id   3fcef99d1e52e4a173970dd27fea4fa5
#
_cell.length_a   1.000
_cell.length_b   1.000
_cell.length_c   1.000
_cell.angle_alpha   90.00
_cell.angle_beta   90.00
_cell.angle_gamma   90.00
#
_symmetry.space_group_name_H-M   'P 1'
#
loop_
_entity.id
_entity.type
_entity.pdbx_description
1 polymer ?
#
loop_
_entity_poly.entity_id
_entity_poly.type
_entity_poly.pdbx_seq_one_letter_code
_entity_poly.pdbx_strand_id
1 'polypeptide(L)'
;SGDITLKVDDILDDIIFVICPNENPDGRTYNTRRNDNGFDLNRDASNQTQNETTNLVQVINDWNPVVFAELHGYMTEFLVEPCTPPHEPNLEYDLLVKNFALGSEAFGTAALGTMSATREEHPDTLYWSYYMPLRDDYDPSTMHWSAWDDLCTNYGPSYAMLNCGSLGYTIETPYNNEASTDLFEYGVYGLIDYVMEHKDDIYHNQLEFFRRGIENEDHRDSMEKWYVDVNNKQLQSDTWRVPYEENDNYFPEYYVIPVDAASQRDPADAYAMGRFLLRNGVRVSSLDTDTAVGGVTYRAGSLVVDMHQANAVLWEGADASASGFPDLYSESVTNFPAMRGFDCIPIAAEGAFDGKLTEVSTVTGRSQLTGTAGDVVILSNNGSEAVRAVNALLDAGRTVSLITSGDHKGDFALSLASYETVA
;
A
#
# COMPACT_ATOMS: atom_id res chain seq x y z
N SER A 1 -32.30 -19.22 -1.66
CA SER A 1 -32.29 -17.83 -2.11
C SER A 1 -33.60 -17.18 -1.69
N GLY A 2 -33.54 -16.29 -0.75
CA GLY A 2 -34.66 -15.42 -0.40
C GLY A 2 -34.45 -14.05 -1.03
N ASP A 3 -35.52 -13.28 -1.17
CA ASP A 3 -35.42 -11.89 -1.59
C ASP A 3 -34.68 -11.10 -0.51
N ILE A 4 -33.67 -10.31 -0.89
CA ILE A 4 -33.03 -9.36 0.00
C ILE A 4 -33.99 -8.19 0.16
N THR A 5 -34.30 -7.82 1.40
CA THR A 5 -35.11 -6.65 1.70
C THR A 5 -34.29 -5.70 2.58
N LEU A 6 -33.82 -4.64 1.97
CA LEU A 6 -33.07 -3.59 2.65
C LEU A 6 -33.99 -2.45 3.06
N LYS A 7 -33.92 -2.05 4.33
CA LYS A 7 -34.62 -0.87 4.84
C LYS A 7 -33.61 0.26 4.99
N VAL A 8 -33.82 1.31 4.21
CA VAL A 8 -32.88 2.45 4.15
C VAL A 8 -32.63 3.07 5.53
N ASP A 9 -33.68 3.25 6.33
CA ASP A 9 -33.55 3.85 7.65
C ASP A 9 -32.65 2.98 8.57
N ASP A 10 -32.86 1.65 8.58
CA ASP A 10 -32.07 0.72 9.39
C ASP A 10 -30.59 0.72 8.94
N ILE A 11 -30.32 0.84 7.64
CA ILE A 11 -28.96 0.89 7.09
C ILE A 11 -28.28 2.21 7.48
N LEU A 12 -28.96 3.33 7.31
CA LEU A 12 -28.37 4.66 7.57
C LEU A 12 -28.19 4.95 9.07
N ASP A 13 -28.89 4.22 9.95
CA ASP A 13 -28.64 4.27 11.39
C ASP A 13 -27.32 3.57 11.77
N ASP A 14 -26.88 2.60 10.96
CA ASP A 14 -25.72 1.74 11.27
C ASP A 14 -24.52 1.96 10.36
N ILE A 15 -24.69 2.46 9.13
CA ILE A 15 -23.64 2.57 8.12
C ILE A 15 -23.51 4.00 7.59
N ILE A 16 -22.28 4.48 7.53
CA ILE A 16 -21.90 5.69 6.79
C ILE A 16 -21.33 5.28 5.44
N PHE A 17 -21.91 5.79 4.35
CA PHE A 17 -21.38 5.58 3.01
C PHE A 17 -20.50 6.74 2.59
N VAL A 18 -19.28 6.41 2.18
CA VAL A 18 -18.37 7.35 1.50
C VAL A 18 -18.25 6.89 0.06
N ILE A 19 -18.65 7.73 -0.89
CA ILE A 19 -18.74 7.36 -2.30
C ILE A 19 -17.79 8.23 -3.13
N CYS A 20 -16.84 7.58 -3.80
CA CYS A 20 -16.03 8.17 -4.86
C CYS A 20 -16.61 7.75 -6.21
N PRO A 21 -17.33 8.61 -6.91
CA PRO A 21 -18.05 8.20 -8.13
C PRO A 21 -17.12 8.01 -9.33
N ASN A 22 -15.90 8.49 -9.27
CA ASN A 22 -14.94 8.41 -10.36
C ASN A 22 -13.51 8.70 -9.87
N GLU A 23 -12.68 7.69 -9.82
CA GLU A 23 -11.29 7.81 -9.40
C GLU A 23 -10.37 8.33 -10.52
N ASN A 24 -10.70 8.06 -11.78
CA ASN A 24 -9.94 8.51 -12.94
C ASN A 24 -10.78 9.39 -13.86
N PRO A 25 -10.96 10.68 -13.54
CA PRO A 25 -11.78 11.58 -14.37
C PRO A 25 -11.23 11.80 -15.78
N ASP A 26 -9.93 11.76 -15.96
CA ASP A 26 -9.29 11.85 -17.27
C ASP A 26 -9.57 10.62 -18.10
N GLY A 27 -9.37 9.44 -17.52
CA GLY A 27 -9.66 8.16 -18.15
C GLY A 27 -11.11 8.04 -18.55
N ARG A 28 -12.03 8.52 -17.70
CA ARG A 28 -13.46 8.58 -18.02
C ARG A 28 -13.77 9.52 -19.18
N THR A 29 -13.12 10.68 -19.21
CA THR A 29 -13.34 11.69 -20.25
C THR A 29 -12.79 11.25 -21.60
N TYR A 30 -11.60 10.69 -21.63
CA TYR A 30 -10.89 10.34 -22.85
C TYR A 30 -11.00 8.87 -23.24
N ASN A 31 -11.74 8.08 -22.46
CA ASN A 31 -11.88 6.62 -22.64
C ASN A 31 -10.52 5.92 -22.70
N THR A 32 -9.67 6.19 -21.70
CA THR A 32 -8.34 5.62 -21.56
C THR A 32 -8.19 5.00 -20.18
N ARG A 33 -7.32 3.98 -20.06
CA ARG A 33 -6.97 3.40 -18.76
C ARG A 33 -6.17 4.37 -17.88
N ARG A 34 -5.33 5.19 -18.49
CA ARG A 34 -4.40 6.07 -17.81
C ARG A 34 -4.97 7.47 -17.62
N ASN A 35 -4.48 8.18 -16.59
CA ASN A 35 -4.76 9.61 -16.43
C ASN A 35 -4.02 10.47 -17.49
N ASP A 36 -4.21 11.77 -17.48
CA ASP A 36 -3.59 12.70 -18.45
C ASP A 36 -2.04 12.70 -18.38
N ASN A 37 -1.47 12.37 -17.23
CA ASN A 37 -0.03 12.20 -17.05
C ASN A 37 0.49 10.86 -17.58
N GLY A 38 -0.36 9.97 -18.06
CA GLY A 38 -0.01 8.66 -18.59
C GLY A 38 0.21 7.58 -17.54
N PHE A 39 -0.23 7.79 -16.29
CA PHE A 39 -0.12 6.83 -15.20
C PHE A 39 -1.37 5.96 -15.07
N ASP A 40 -1.15 4.71 -14.75
CA ASP A 40 -2.18 3.78 -14.31
C ASP A 40 -2.43 4.00 -12.82
N LEU A 41 -3.59 4.58 -12.46
CA LEU A 41 -3.90 4.93 -11.08
C LEU A 41 -4.07 3.67 -10.20
N ASN A 42 -4.53 2.57 -10.80
CA ASN A 42 -4.63 1.28 -10.11
C ASN A 42 -3.26 0.55 -9.97
N ARG A 43 -2.17 1.29 -10.02
CA ARG A 43 -0.79 0.85 -9.73
C ARG A 43 -0.05 1.88 -8.87
N ASP A 44 -0.77 2.80 -8.25
CA ASP A 44 -0.17 3.97 -7.60
C ASP A 44 -0.58 4.14 -6.13
N ALA A 45 -1.45 3.28 -5.57
CA ALA A 45 -1.97 3.46 -4.20
C ALA A 45 -0.86 3.48 -3.14
N SER A 46 0.15 2.63 -3.24
CA SER A 46 1.31 2.65 -2.34
C SER A 46 2.33 3.74 -2.67
N ASN A 47 2.43 4.18 -3.94
CA ASN A 47 3.40 5.19 -4.35
C ASN A 47 2.86 6.62 -4.26
N GLN A 48 1.57 6.81 -4.54
CA GLN A 48 0.85 8.10 -4.44
C GLN A 48 1.55 9.21 -5.22
N THR A 49 1.92 8.90 -6.46
CA THR A 49 2.62 9.85 -7.36
C THR A 49 1.66 10.78 -8.09
N GLN A 50 0.39 10.38 -8.18
CA GLN A 50 -0.67 11.13 -8.84
C GLN A 50 -1.61 11.76 -7.80
N ASN A 51 -2.17 12.92 -8.15
CA ASN A 51 -3.08 13.64 -7.26
C ASN A 51 -4.36 12.86 -6.99
N GLU A 52 -4.88 12.17 -8.00
CA GLU A 52 -6.08 11.34 -7.91
C GLU A 52 -5.90 10.26 -6.85
N THR A 53 -4.83 9.50 -6.95
CA THR A 53 -4.50 8.44 -6.00
C THR A 53 -4.21 8.99 -4.61
N THR A 54 -3.45 10.10 -4.53
CA THR A 54 -3.19 10.76 -3.24
C THR A 54 -4.48 11.18 -2.55
N ASN A 55 -5.45 11.71 -3.29
CA ASN A 55 -6.75 12.11 -2.75
C ASN A 55 -7.59 10.91 -2.31
N LEU A 56 -7.62 9.82 -3.12
CA LEU A 56 -8.33 8.59 -2.75
C LEU A 56 -7.77 8.02 -1.46
N VAL A 57 -6.45 7.84 -1.40
CA VAL A 57 -5.77 7.32 -0.21
C VAL A 57 -6.01 8.21 1.02
N GLN A 58 -6.06 9.53 0.85
CA GLN A 58 -6.39 10.44 1.94
C GLN A 58 -7.81 10.19 2.46
N VAL A 59 -8.78 9.96 1.59
CA VAL A 59 -10.16 9.60 1.99
C VAL A 59 -10.17 8.26 2.76
N ILE A 60 -9.42 7.25 2.28
CA ILE A 60 -9.30 5.97 2.99
C ILE A 60 -8.73 6.20 4.40
N ASN A 61 -7.66 6.98 4.53
CA ASN A 61 -7.01 7.25 5.81
C ASN A 61 -7.87 8.09 6.77
N ASP A 62 -8.65 9.04 6.23
CA ASP A 62 -9.50 9.90 7.05
C ASP A 62 -10.73 9.15 7.61
N TRP A 63 -11.24 8.16 6.87
CA TRP A 63 -12.43 7.43 7.25
C TRP A 63 -12.17 6.06 7.88
N ASN A 64 -11.01 5.46 7.63
CA ASN A 64 -10.68 4.09 8.06
C ASN A 64 -11.86 3.13 7.80
N PRO A 65 -12.28 2.95 6.56
CA PRO A 65 -13.50 2.20 6.25
C PRO A 65 -13.39 0.75 6.74
N VAL A 66 -14.46 0.19 7.27
CA VAL A 66 -14.50 -1.25 7.62
C VAL A 66 -14.61 -2.12 6.37
N VAL A 67 -15.19 -1.57 5.29
CA VAL A 67 -15.31 -2.19 3.97
C VAL A 67 -14.95 -1.16 2.91
N PHE A 68 -14.11 -1.55 1.98
CA PHE A 68 -13.75 -0.76 0.80
C PHE A 68 -13.99 -1.61 -0.45
N ALA A 69 -14.80 -1.13 -1.37
CA ALA A 69 -15.13 -1.85 -2.60
C ALA A 69 -14.87 -0.96 -3.82
N GLU A 70 -14.02 -1.44 -4.71
CA GLU A 70 -13.77 -0.85 -6.03
C GLU A 70 -14.52 -1.61 -7.12
N LEU A 71 -15.26 -0.89 -7.94
CA LEU A 71 -16.00 -1.43 -9.04
C LEU A 71 -15.22 -1.24 -10.34
N HIS A 72 -14.71 -2.35 -10.86
CA HIS A 72 -13.80 -2.42 -12.01
C HIS A 72 -14.50 -3.04 -13.25
N GLY A 73 -13.73 -3.17 -14.28
CA GLY A 73 -14.02 -3.83 -15.55
C GLY A 73 -12.89 -3.50 -16.53
N TYR A 74 -12.68 -4.20 -17.62
CA TYR A 74 -13.63 -5.25 -18.02
C TYR A 74 -12.83 -6.50 -18.30
N MET A 75 -13.13 -7.56 -17.56
CA MET A 75 -12.53 -8.87 -17.74
C MET A 75 -13.52 -9.78 -18.47
N THR A 76 -13.04 -10.88 -19.01
CA THR A 76 -13.91 -11.86 -19.67
C THR A 76 -14.84 -12.60 -18.71
N GLU A 77 -14.58 -12.50 -17.42
CA GLU A 77 -15.32 -13.16 -16.36
C GLU A 77 -15.81 -12.13 -15.34
N PHE A 78 -16.80 -12.52 -14.56
CA PHE A 78 -17.24 -11.75 -13.41
C PHE A 78 -16.43 -12.21 -12.20
N LEU A 79 -15.62 -11.33 -11.67
CA LEU A 79 -14.74 -11.61 -10.53
C LEU A 79 -15.15 -10.77 -9.32
N VAL A 80 -15.10 -11.38 -8.14
CA VAL A 80 -15.20 -10.69 -6.86
C VAL A 80 -13.98 -11.06 -6.04
N GLU A 81 -13.01 -10.18 -5.98
CA GLU A 81 -11.72 -10.40 -5.37
C GLU A 81 -11.65 -9.78 -3.96
N PRO A 82 -10.85 -10.27 -3.06
CA PRO A 82 -9.46 -10.72 -3.21
C PRO A 82 -9.33 -12.14 -3.72
N CYS A 83 -8.35 -12.30 -4.58
CA CYS A 83 -8.20 -13.48 -5.38
C CYS A 83 -7.52 -14.63 -4.70
N THR A 84 -6.26 -14.67 -4.71
CA THR A 84 -5.46 -15.83 -4.44
C THR A 84 -5.12 -15.97 -2.97
N PRO A 85 -4.56 -17.12 -2.58
CA PRO A 85 -3.90 -17.22 -1.30
C PRO A 85 -2.87 -16.12 -1.14
N PRO A 86 -2.71 -15.66 0.07
CA PRO A 86 -1.89 -14.52 0.41
C PRO A 86 -0.44 -14.68 -0.01
N HIS A 87 0.02 -13.68 -0.75
CA HIS A 87 1.42 -13.45 -1.04
C HIS A 87 1.95 -12.22 -0.30
N GLU A 88 1.07 -11.35 0.19
CA GLU A 88 1.46 -10.21 1.02
C GLU A 88 1.65 -10.68 2.47
N PRO A 89 2.89 -10.72 2.99
CA PRO A 89 3.18 -11.31 4.30
C PRO A 89 2.67 -10.49 5.48
N ASN A 90 2.29 -9.24 5.25
CA ASN A 90 1.91 -8.32 6.33
C ASN A 90 0.40 -8.19 6.52
N LEU A 91 -0.40 -8.89 5.73
CA LEU A 91 -1.85 -8.92 5.91
C LEU A 91 -2.25 -9.87 7.05
N GLU A 92 -3.14 -9.39 7.90
CA GLU A 92 -3.70 -10.12 9.04
C GLU A 92 -4.84 -11.07 8.59
N TYR A 93 -4.48 -12.12 7.85
CA TYR A 93 -5.44 -13.02 7.18
C TYR A 93 -6.41 -13.71 8.12
N ASP A 94 -5.99 -14.02 9.34
CA ASP A 94 -6.85 -14.65 10.34
C ASP A 94 -8.02 -13.74 10.75
N LEU A 95 -7.86 -12.41 10.65
CA LEU A 95 -8.94 -11.45 10.87
C LEU A 95 -9.80 -11.23 9.63
N LEU A 96 -9.26 -11.40 8.43
CA LEU A 96 -9.86 -10.94 7.19
C LEU A 96 -10.53 -12.05 6.37
N VAL A 97 -9.87 -13.22 6.23
CA VAL A 97 -10.24 -14.26 5.23
C VAL A 97 -11.69 -14.72 5.33
N LYS A 98 -12.21 -14.96 6.53
CA LYS A 98 -13.59 -15.42 6.70
C LYS A 98 -14.60 -14.43 6.09
N ASN A 99 -14.46 -13.16 6.44
CA ASN A 99 -15.39 -12.12 6.00
C ASN A 99 -15.17 -11.73 4.54
N PHE A 100 -13.95 -11.85 4.02
CA PHE A 100 -13.70 -11.72 2.59
C PHE A 100 -14.47 -12.76 1.78
N ALA A 101 -14.30 -14.02 2.13
CA ALA A 101 -14.95 -15.12 1.42
C ALA A 101 -16.48 -15.00 1.46
N LEU A 102 -17.04 -14.76 2.62
CA LEU A 102 -18.51 -14.67 2.79
C LEU A 102 -19.08 -13.40 2.17
N GLY A 103 -18.39 -12.26 2.25
CA GLY A 103 -18.81 -11.02 1.60
C GLY A 103 -18.76 -11.12 0.08
N SER A 104 -17.71 -11.75 -0.48
CA SER A 104 -17.63 -12.04 -1.92
C SER A 104 -18.77 -12.95 -2.38
N GLU A 105 -19.07 -14.00 -1.60
CA GLU A 105 -20.19 -14.90 -1.88
C GLU A 105 -21.54 -14.16 -1.85
N ALA A 106 -21.74 -13.27 -0.88
CA ALA A 106 -22.95 -12.47 -0.77
C ALA A 106 -23.11 -11.53 -1.98
N PHE A 107 -22.04 -10.84 -2.38
CA PHE A 107 -22.01 -10.01 -3.57
C PHE A 107 -22.36 -10.80 -4.83
N GLY A 108 -21.62 -11.86 -5.11
CA GLY A 108 -21.79 -12.67 -6.31
C GLY A 108 -23.18 -13.35 -6.39
N THR A 109 -23.65 -13.87 -5.28
CA THR A 109 -24.97 -14.53 -5.21
C THR A 109 -26.11 -13.54 -5.45
N ALA A 110 -26.06 -12.36 -4.83
CA ALA A 110 -27.06 -11.32 -5.04
C ALA A 110 -27.08 -10.81 -6.48
N ALA A 111 -25.91 -10.51 -7.03
CA ALA A 111 -25.76 -10.07 -8.41
C ALA A 111 -26.35 -11.07 -9.40
N LEU A 112 -25.88 -12.31 -9.41
CA LEU A 112 -26.31 -13.33 -10.37
C LEU A 112 -27.71 -13.83 -10.10
N GLY A 113 -28.13 -13.89 -8.85
CA GLY A 113 -29.49 -14.27 -8.47
C GLY A 113 -30.52 -13.29 -9.02
N THR A 114 -30.28 -12.00 -8.87
CA THR A 114 -31.17 -10.95 -9.38
C THR A 114 -31.13 -10.87 -10.90
N MET A 115 -29.97 -10.93 -11.53
CA MET A 115 -29.81 -10.97 -12.98
C MET A 115 -30.54 -12.19 -13.58
N SER A 116 -30.49 -13.34 -12.92
CA SER A 116 -31.21 -14.53 -13.33
C SER A 116 -32.73 -14.38 -13.16
N ALA A 117 -33.18 -13.70 -12.11
CA ALA A 117 -34.63 -13.44 -11.87
C ALA A 117 -35.21 -12.44 -12.87
N THR A 118 -34.38 -11.47 -13.30
CA THR A 118 -34.75 -10.43 -14.29
C THR A 118 -34.30 -10.78 -15.72
N ARG A 119 -34.17 -12.04 -16.01
CA ARG A 119 -33.55 -12.58 -17.22
C ARG A 119 -34.18 -12.11 -18.54
N GLU A 120 -35.49 -11.77 -18.54
CA GLU A 120 -36.14 -11.22 -19.71
C GLU A 120 -35.64 -9.81 -20.05
N GLU A 121 -35.16 -9.10 -19.05
CA GLU A 121 -34.59 -7.74 -19.18
C GLU A 121 -33.08 -7.80 -19.52
N HIS A 122 -32.40 -8.90 -19.13
CA HIS A 122 -30.97 -9.10 -19.30
C HIS A 122 -30.63 -10.43 -19.98
N PRO A 123 -31.05 -10.66 -21.24
CA PRO A 123 -30.91 -11.95 -21.91
C PRO A 123 -29.47 -12.38 -22.14
N ASP A 124 -28.53 -11.43 -22.18
CA ASP A 124 -27.10 -11.69 -22.45
C ASP A 124 -26.33 -12.21 -21.20
N THR A 125 -26.97 -12.15 -20.03
CA THR A 125 -26.32 -12.56 -18.75
C THR A 125 -26.55 -14.02 -18.38
N LEU A 126 -27.31 -14.76 -19.22
CA LEU A 126 -27.69 -16.15 -18.97
C LEU A 126 -26.53 -17.12 -18.71
N TYR A 127 -25.38 -16.78 -19.18
CA TYR A 127 -24.18 -17.62 -19.14
C TYR A 127 -23.11 -17.10 -18.18
N TRP A 128 -23.36 -15.99 -17.48
CA TRP A 128 -22.41 -15.49 -16.51
C TRP A 128 -22.41 -16.38 -15.28
N SER A 129 -21.24 -16.73 -14.84
CA SER A 129 -20.97 -17.29 -13.53
C SER A 129 -20.13 -16.29 -12.78
N TYR A 130 -20.37 -16.11 -11.51
CA TYR A 130 -19.41 -15.38 -10.71
C TYR A 130 -18.26 -16.30 -10.30
N TYR A 131 -17.18 -15.68 -10.03
CA TYR A 131 -15.95 -16.34 -9.67
C TYR A 131 -15.39 -15.64 -8.44
N MET A 132 -15.17 -16.41 -7.40
CA MET A 132 -14.51 -15.94 -6.20
C MET A 132 -13.13 -16.59 -6.16
N PRO A 133 -12.08 -15.87 -6.51
CA PRO A 133 -10.79 -16.49 -6.78
C PRO A 133 -10.00 -16.80 -5.50
N LEU A 134 -10.54 -17.62 -4.65
CA LEU A 134 -9.77 -18.30 -3.63
C LEU A 134 -9.19 -19.59 -4.23
N ARG A 135 -8.00 -19.52 -4.84
CA ARG A 135 -7.25 -20.67 -5.39
C ARG A 135 -7.79 -21.30 -6.67
N ASP A 136 -8.69 -20.64 -7.38
CA ASP A 136 -9.26 -21.23 -8.59
C ASP A 136 -8.37 -21.07 -9.83
N ASP A 137 -7.39 -20.18 -9.77
CA ASP A 137 -6.42 -19.95 -10.85
C ASP A 137 -5.22 -20.91 -10.85
N TYR A 138 -5.37 -22.04 -10.16
CA TYR A 138 -4.35 -23.07 -10.21
C TYR A 138 -4.31 -23.76 -11.57
N ASP A 139 -3.19 -23.65 -12.28
CA ASP A 139 -2.94 -24.39 -13.51
C ASP A 139 -2.27 -25.74 -13.18
N PRO A 140 -3.02 -26.84 -13.27
CA PRO A 140 -2.46 -28.16 -12.97
C PRO A 140 -1.42 -28.63 -13.99
N SER A 141 -1.32 -27.98 -15.16
CA SER A 141 -0.34 -28.35 -16.17
C SER A 141 1.06 -27.79 -15.88
N THR A 142 1.11 -26.65 -15.22
CA THR A 142 2.34 -26.00 -14.77
C THR A 142 2.62 -26.20 -13.29
N MET A 143 1.61 -26.64 -12.53
CA MET A 143 1.61 -26.72 -11.07
C MET A 143 1.84 -25.35 -10.40
N HIS A 144 1.46 -24.28 -11.05
CA HIS A 144 1.55 -22.92 -10.53
C HIS A 144 0.17 -22.32 -10.35
N TRP A 145 0.06 -21.41 -9.40
CA TRP A 145 -1.04 -20.47 -9.30
C TRP A 145 -0.90 -19.39 -10.35
N SER A 146 -2.00 -18.80 -10.74
CA SER A 146 -1.95 -17.54 -11.47
C SER A 146 -1.09 -16.54 -10.71
N ALA A 147 -0.30 -15.78 -11.42
CA ALA A 147 0.43 -14.66 -10.82
C ALA A 147 -0.48 -13.47 -10.49
N TRP A 148 -1.76 -13.56 -10.78
CA TRP A 148 -2.73 -12.54 -10.44
C TRP A 148 -3.00 -12.56 -8.94
N ASP A 149 -2.70 -11.46 -8.29
CA ASP A 149 -2.80 -11.29 -6.86
C ASP A 149 -3.20 -9.84 -6.55
N ASP A 150 -4.48 -9.64 -6.28
CA ASP A 150 -5.02 -8.33 -5.91
C ASP A 150 -4.67 -7.90 -4.48
N LEU A 151 -3.75 -8.60 -3.84
CA LEU A 151 -3.21 -8.24 -2.54
C LEU A 151 -1.93 -7.39 -2.65
N CYS A 152 -1.64 -6.89 -3.84
CA CYS A 152 -0.58 -5.92 -4.06
C CYS A 152 -0.94 -4.55 -3.50
N THR A 153 -0.05 -3.96 -2.72
CA THR A 153 -0.24 -2.64 -2.09
C THR A 153 -0.45 -1.48 -3.06
N ASN A 154 -0.22 -1.71 -4.35
CA ASN A 154 -0.45 -0.71 -5.39
C ASN A 154 -1.93 -0.53 -5.76
N TYR A 155 -2.80 -1.44 -5.31
CA TYR A 155 -4.25 -1.36 -5.49
C TYR A 155 -4.91 -0.67 -4.31
N GLY A 156 -5.99 0.07 -4.55
CA GLY A 156 -6.76 0.76 -3.52
C GLY A 156 -7.30 -0.17 -2.43
N PRO A 157 -7.99 -1.27 -2.79
CA PRO A 157 -8.48 -2.22 -1.81
C PRO A 157 -7.39 -2.84 -0.93
N SER A 158 -6.28 -3.27 -1.52
CA SER A 158 -5.15 -3.84 -0.77
C SER A 158 -4.48 -2.80 0.13
N TYR A 159 -4.38 -1.55 -0.32
CA TYR A 159 -3.92 -0.46 0.53
C TYR A 159 -4.84 -0.27 1.75
N ALA A 160 -6.16 -0.27 1.55
CA ALA A 160 -7.13 -0.15 2.64
C ALA A 160 -7.04 -1.34 3.62
N MET A 161 -6.78 -2.54 3.11
CA MET A 161 -6.56 -3.72 3.94
C MET A 161 -5.33 -3.58 4.83
N LEU A 162 -4.20 -3.17 4.25
CA LEU A 162 -2.93 -3.03 4.97
C LEU A 162 -2.91 -1.85 5.94
N ASN A 163 -3.50 -0.73 5.58
CA ASN A 163 -3.42 0.48 6.40
C ASN A 163 -4.57 0.61 7.40
N CYS A 164 -5.73 0.05 7.08
CA CYS A 164 -6.95 0.23 7.88
C CYS A 164 -7.55 -1.09 8.40
N GLY A 165 -7.03 -2.25 8.05
CA GLY A 165 -7.66 -3.53 8.37
C GLY A 165 -9.05 -3.69 7.75
N SER A 166 -9.29 -3.04 6.60
CA SER A 166 -10.56 -3.05 5.88
C SER A 166 -10.80 -4.39 5.19
N LEU A 167 -12.05 -4.76 4.96
CA LEU A 167 -12.38 -5.73 3.93
C LEU A 167 -12.32 -5.02 2.57
N GLY A 168 -11.26 -5.24 1.82
CA GLY A 168 -11.04 -4.63 0.51
C GLY A 168 -11.51 -5.55 -0.62
N TYR A 169 -12.35 -5.06 -1.51
CA TYR A 169 -12.86 -5.82 -2.65
C TYR A 169 -12.55 -5.12 -3.96
N THR A 170 -12.03 -5.87 -4.92
CA THR A 170 -11.98 -5.51 -6.33
C THR A 170 -13.03 -6.33 -7.07
N ILE A 171 -13.94 -5.68 -7.79
CA ILE A 171 -15.03 -6.35 -8.50
C ILE A 171 -14.92 -6.09 -9.99
N GLU A 172 -14.70 -7.14 -10.77
CA GLU A 172 -14.51 -7.09 -12.21
C GLU A 172 -15.76 -7.61 -12.95
N THR A 173 -16.28 -6.83 -13.87
CA THR A 173 -17.41 -7.24 -14.72
C THR A 173 -16.97 -7.50 -16.15
N PRO A 174 -17.69 -8.38 -16.91
CA PRO A 174 -17.25 -8.79 -18.25
C PRO A 174 -17.31 -7.69 -19.31
N TYR A 175 -18.33 -6.80 -19.27
CA TYR A 175 -18.60 -5.91 -20.38
C TYR A 175 -18.93 -4.49 -19.92
N ASN A 176 -18.61 -3.51 -20.76
CA ASN A 176 -19.01 -2.12 -20.59
C ASN A 176 -20.44 -1.91 -21.14
N ASN A 177 -21.44 -2.33 -20.40
CA ASN A 177 -22.85 -2.21 -20.79
C ASN A 177 -23.76 -2.05 -19.56
N GLU A 178 -25.05 -1.84 -19.80
CA GLU A 178 -26.06 -1.65 -18.76
C GLU A 178 -26.14 -2.87 -17.84
N ALA A 179 -26.07 -4.09 -18.38
CA ALA A 179 -26.16 -5.32 -17.60
C ALA A 179 -25.00 -5.44 -16.60
N SER A 180 -23.79 -4.99 -16.94
CA SER A 180 -22.68 -4.94 -15.99
C SER A 180 -22.90 -3.90 -14.89
N THR A 181 -23.55 -2.79 -15.21
CA THR A 181 -23.91 -1.76 -14.21
C THR A 181 -24.94 -2.31 -13.22
N ASP A 182 -25.97 -2.99 -13.72
CA ASP A 182 -27.00 -3.62 -12.90
C ASP A 182 -26.41 -4.73 -12.01
N LEU A 183 -25.46 -5.48 -12.56
CA LEU A 183 -24.74 -6.52 -11.81
C LEU A 183 -23.96 -5.93 -10.62
N PHE A 184 -23.30 -4.79 -10.80
CA PHE A 184 -22.68 -4.05 -9.71
C PHE A 184 -23.71 -3.61 -8.67
N GLU A 185 -24.81 -3.01 -9.11
CA GLU A 185 -25.84 -2.52 -8.20
C GLU A 185 -26.40 -3.62 -7.32
N TYR A 186 -26.77 -4.75 -7.91
CA TYR A 186 -27.32 -5.87 -7.16
C TYR A 186 -26.30 -6.54 -6.25
N GLY A 187 -25.05 -6.62 -6.71
CA GLY A 187 -23.96 -7.13 -5.89
C GLY A 187 -23.68 -6.26 -4.67
N VAL A 188 -23.69 -4.94 -4.84
CA VAL A 188 -23.53 -3.99 -3.73
C VAL A 188 -24.66 -4.15 -2.71
N TYR A 189 -25.91 -4.38 -3.12
CA TYR A 189 -26.99 -4.66 -2.17
C TYR A 189 -26.74 -5.96 -1.39
N GLY A 190 -26.19 -6.99 -2.03
CA GLY A 190 -25.81 -8.23 -1.33
C GLY A 190 -24.68 -8.02 -0.32
N LEU A 191 -23.69 -7.20 -0.66
CA LEU A 191 -22.63 -6.86 0.25
C LEU A 191 -23.13 -6.01 1.44
N ILE A 192 -24.02 -5.05 1.19
CA ILE A 192 -24.66 -4.26 2.26
C ILE A 192 -25.43 -5.16 3.22
N ASP A 193 -26.21 -6.11 2.72
CA ASP A 193 -26.98 -7.07 3.53
C ASP A 193 -26.04 -7.89 4.42
N TYR A 194 -24.96 -8.41 3.83
CA TYR A 194 -23.92 -9.13 4.55
C TYR A 194 -23.27 -8.29 5.66
N VAL A 195 -22.92 -7.04 5.35
CA VAL A 195 -22.31 -6.13 6.32
C VAL A 195 -23.27 -5.82 7.45
N MET A 196 -24.55 -5.60 7.16
CA MET A 196 -25.58 -5.37 8.19
C MET A 196 -25.71 -6.55 9.16
N GLU A 197 -25.62 -7.77 8.64
CA GLU A 197 -25.70 -8.98 9.47
C GLU A 197 -24.43 -9.25 10.28
N HIS A 198 -23.26 -8.79 9.79
CA HIS A 198 -21.95 -9.12 10.36
C HIS A 198 -21.13 -7.91 10.83
N LYS A 199 -21.71 -6.70 10.88
CA LYS A 199 -21.01 -5.46 11.20
C LYS A 199 -20.21 -5.51 12.48
N ASP A 200 -20.74 -6.14 13.53
CA ASP A 200 -20.07 -6.23 14.82
C ASP A 200 -18.82 -7.11 14.76
N ASP A 201 -18.86 -8.22 14.03
CA ASP A 201 -17.73 -9.12 13.80
C ASP A 201 -16.65 -8.43 12.95
N ILE A 202 -17.06 -7.77 11.86
CA ILE A 202 -16.17 -7.05 10.95
C ILE A 202 -15.48 -5.89 11.68
N TYR A 203 -16.23 -5.10 12.42
CA TYR A 203 -15.70 -3.97 13.17
C TYR A 203 -14.78 -4.42 14.32
N HIS A 204 -15.14 -5.52 15.00
CA HIS A 204 -14.28 -6.10 16.02
C HIS A 204 -12.92 -6.55 15.44
N ASN A 205 -12.92 -7.18 14.27
CA ASN A 205 -11.69 -7.58 13.60
C ASN A 205 -10.82 -6.37 13.22
N GLN A 206 -11.42 -5.27 12.76
CA GLN A 206 -10.69 -4.03 12.49
C GLN A 206 -10.08 -3.42 13.77
N LEU A 207 -10.83 -3.43 14.87
CA LEU A 207 -10.30 -2.96 16.15
C LEU A 207 -9.15 -3.84 16.65
N GLU A 208 -9.26 -5.15 16.45
CA GLU A 208 -8.19 -6.10 16.79
C GLU A 208 -6.95 -5.88 15.92
N PHE A 209 -7.12 -5.60 14.63
CA PHE A 209 -6.02 -5.22 13.74
C PHE A 209 -5.25 -4.00 14.30
N PHE A 210 -5.94 -2.95 14.69
CA PHE A 210 -5.31 -1.77 15.30
C PHE A 210 -4.68 -2.07 16.67
N ARG A 211 -5.31 -2.91 17.48
CA ARG A 211 -4.75 -3.34 18.76
C ARG A 211 -3.40 -4.05 18.57
N ARG A 212 -3.34 -5.00 17.63
CA ARG A 212 -2.09 -5.71 17.31
C ARG A 212 -0.98 -4.76 16.89
N GLY A 213 -1.27 -3.78 16.06
CA GLY A 213 -0.31 -2.74 15.70
C GLY A 213 0.15 -1.91 16.91
N ILE A 214 -0.77 -1.52 17.80
CA ILE A 214 -0.42 -0.76 19.02
C ILE A 214 0.45 -1.56 19.98
N GLU A 215 0.20 -2.86 20.10
CA GLU A 215 0.95 -3.76 20.96
C GLU A 215 2.21 -4.32 20.27
N ASN A 216 2.42 -4.02 19.00
CA ASN A 216 3.48 -4.59 18.15
C ASN A 216 3.45 -6.12 18.16
N GLU A 217 2.26 -6.71 18.11
CA GLU A 217 2.08 -8.17 18.20
C GLU A 217 2.27 -8.86 16.86
N ASP A 218 2.99 -9.97 16.89
CA ASP A 218 3.15 -10.90 15.77
C ASP A 218 2.22 -12.12 15.93
N HIS A 219 1.34 -12.34 14.97
CA HIS A 219 0.40 -13.45 14.95
C HIS A 219 0.77 -14.56 13.95
N ARG A 220 2.06 -14.88 13.82
CA ARG A 220 2.59 -15.92 12.92
C ARG A 220 1.81 -17.23 12.98
N ASP A 221 1.59 -17.75 14.17
CA ASP A 221 0.97 -19.06 14.39
C ASP A 221 -0.47 -19.12 13.89
N SER A 222 -1.23 -18.03 14.03
CA SER A 222 -2.61 -17.96 13.54
C SER A 222 -2.69 -17.73 12.05
N MET A 223 -1.68 -17.12 11.45
CA MET A 223 -1.63 -16.76 10.03
C MET A 223 -0.97 -17.84 9.16
N GLU A 224 -0.07 -18.64 9.71
CA GLU A 224 0.77 -19.61 8.97
C GLU A 224 -0.02 -20.51 8.01
N LYS A 225 -1.20 -20.95 8.41
CA LYS A 225 -2.07 -21.80 7.58
C LYS A 225 -2.60 -21.13 6.32
N TRP A 226 -2.57 -19.82 6.26
CA TRP A 226 -3.08 -19.04 5.14
C TRP A 226 -2.03 -18.73 4.08
N TYR A 227 -0.75 -18.75 4.46
CA TYR A 227 0.34 -18.45 3.55
C TYR A 227 0.71 -19.65 2.69
N VAL A 228 0.87 -19.42 1.42
CA VAL A 228 1.32 -20.42 0.46
C VAL A 228 2.34 -19.82 -0.50
N ASP A 229 3.25 -20.66 -1.01
CA ASP A 229 4.13 -20.27 -2.10
C ASP A 229 3.42 -20.42 -3.45
N VAL A 230 4.08 -19.99 -4.51
CA VAL A 230 3.61 -20.09 -5.90
C VAL A 230 3.30 -21.52 -6.37
N ASN A 231 3.76 -22.55 -5.65
CA ASN A 231 3.47 -23.95 -5.90
C ASN A 231 2.36 -24.49 -5.00
N ASN A 232 1.59 -23.61 -4.35
CA ASN A 232 0.56 -23.95 -3.36
C ASN A 232 1.10 -24.80 -2.20
N LYS A 233 2.34 -24.60 -1.84
CA LYS A 233 2.89 -25.16 -0.61
C LYS A 233 2.66 -24.16 0.50
N GLN A 234 2.11 -24.65 1.60
CA GLN A 234 2.00 -23.84 2.80
C GLN A 234 3.40 -23.37 3.22
N LEU A 235 3.58 -22.08 3.34
CA LEU A 235 4.81 -21.49 3.85
C LEU A 235 4.86 -21.72 5.37
N GLN A 236 6.04 -22.09 5.83
CA GLN A 236 6.33 -22.16 7.25
C GLN A 236 6.81 -20.79 7.69
N SER A 237 6.19 -20.20 8.70
CA SER A 237 6.55 -18.88 9.19
C SER A 237 8.04 -18.78 9.60
N ASP A 238 8.60 -19.88 10.11
CA ASP A 238 10.01 -19.97 10.49
C ASP A 238 11.00 -19.99 9.32
N THR A 239 10.52 -20.06 8.07
CA THR A 239 11.37 -20.08 6.88
C THR A 239 11.51 -18.71 6.20
N TRP A 240 10.55 -17.82 6.40
CA TRP A 240 10.53 -16.51 5.72
C TRP A 240 10.18 -15.36 6.65
N ARG A 241 9.51 -15.64 7.74
CA ARG A 241 9.29 -14.71 8.86
C ARG A 241 10.16 -15.15 10.03
N VAL A 242 11.42 -14.73 10.03
CA VAL A 242 12.36 -15.03 11.12
C VAL A 242 12.27 -13.93 12.16
N PRO A 243 11.91 -14.26 13.42
CA PRO A 243 11.87 -13.28 14.48
C PRO A 243 13.24 -12.67 14.73
N TYR A 244 13.25 -11.42 15.16
CA TYR A 244 14.45 -10.82 15.73
C TYR A 244 14.79 -11.49 17.07
N GLU A 245 16.07 -11.77 17.30
CA GLU A 245 16.52 -12.44 18.54
C GLU A 245 16.28 -11.57 19.78
N GLU A 246 16.27 -10.24 19.61
CA GLU A 246 16.21 -9.27 20.71
C GLU A 246 14.80 -9.16 21.30
N ASN A 247 13.75 -9.30 20.51
CA ASN A 247 12.36 -9.17 20.98
C ASN A 247 11.47 -10.39 20.68
N ASP A 248 12.03 -11.44 20.08
CA ASP A 248 11.32 -12.66 19.66
C ASP A 248 10.05 -12.35 18.83
N ASN A 249 10.10 -11.27 18.04
CA ASN A 249 9.01 -10.78 17.21
C ASN A 249 9.47 -10.68 15.75
N TYR A 250 8.56 -10.90 14.82
CA TYR A 250 8.79 -10.64 13.40
C TYR A 250 9.01 -9.15 13.13
N PHE A 251 8.31 -8.29 13.86
CA PHE A 251 8.42 -6.86 13.75
C PHE A 251 9.53 -6.31 14.67
N PRO A 252 10.36 -5.36 14.18
CA PRO A 252 11.26 -4.65 15.06
C PRO A 252 10.49 -3.71 15.99
N GLU A 253 11.15 -3.20 17.00
CA GLU A 253 10.58 -2.17 17.90
C GLU A 253 10.52 -0.81 17.22
N TYR A 254 11.53 -0.51 16.39
CA TYR A 254 11.67 0.78 15.73
C TYR A 254 12.28 0.62 14.34
N TYR A 255 11.93 1.55 13.45
CA TYR A 255 12.70 1.83 12.25
C TYR A 255 13.38 3.20 12.38
N VAL A 256 14.68 3.25 12.12
CA VAL A 256 15.46 4.48 12.09
C VAL A 256 15.79 4.85 10.66
N ILE A 257 15.41 6.07 10.26
CA ILE A 257 15.75 6.67 8.97
C ILE A 257 16.75 7.80 9.26
N PRO A 258 18.06 7.59 9.12
CA PRO A 258 19.06 8.65 9.26
C PRO A 258 18.75 9.75 8.24
N VAL A 259 19.07 11.01 8.58
CA VAL A 259 18.85 12.15 7.68
C VAL A 259 20.11 12.94 7.38
N ASP A 260 21.21 12.59 8.02
CA ASP A 260 22.50 13.23 7.79
C ASP A 260 23.27 12.57 6.62
N ALA A 261 23.96 13.37 5.84
CA ALA A 261 24.66 12.92 4.63
C ALA A 261 25.83 11.94 4.91
N ALA A 262 26.27 11.76 6.16
CA ALA A 262 27.32 10.82 6.49
C ALA A 262 26.79 9.41 6.72
N SER A 263 25.54 9.27 7.12
CA SER A 263 24.87 8.00 7.45
C SER A 263 23.68 7.68 6.56
N GLN A 264 23.35 8.52 5.58
CA GLN A 264 22.24 8.35 4.67
C GLN A 264 22.69 8.45 3.21
N ARG A 265 22.35 7.45 2.40
CA ARG A 265 22.64 7.48 0.96
C ARG A 265 21.90 8.60 0.23
N ASP A 266 20.62 8.76 0.54
CA ASP A 266 19.78 9.80 -0.01
C ASP A 266 18.97 10.52 1.09
N PRO A 267 19.52 11.60 1.67
CA PRO A 267 18.81 12.39 2.66
C PRO A 267 17.50 13.01 2.14
N ALA A 268 17.43 13.34 0.85
CA ALA A 268 16.26 13.97 0.28
C ALA A 268 15.08 12.98 0.23
N ASP A 269 15.32 11.75 -0.22
CA ASP A 269 14.31 10.69 -0.22
C ASP A 269 13.97 10.22 1.20
N ALA A 270 14.94 10.23 2.15
CA ALA A 270 14.66 9.99 3.57
C ALA A 270 13.64 11.01 4.13
N TYR A 271 13.81 12.29 3.86
CA TYR A 271 12.84 13.33 4.23
C TYR A 271 11.50 13.18 3.48
N ALA A 272 11.53 12.80 2.20
CA ALA A 272 10.33 12.54 1.42
C ALA A 272 9.54 11.37 2.00
N MET A 273 10.23 10.32 2.45
CA MET A 273 9.60 9.18 3.14
C MET A 273 8.97 9.59 4.46
N GLY A 274 9.65 10.40 5.28
CA GLY A 274 9.05 10.91 6.52
C GLY A 274 7.74 11.68 6.27
N ARG A 275 7.69 12.49 5.21
CA ARG A 275 6.44 13.19 4.79
C ARG A 275 5.38 12.22 4.29
N PHE A 276 5.77 11.20 3.54
CA PHE A 276 4.87 10.15 3.06
C PHE A 276 4.23 9.41 4.24
N LEU A 277 5.02 8.97 5.22
CA LEU A 277 4.55 8.27 6.40
C LEU A 277 3.55 9.10 7.20
N LEU A 278 3.87 10.38 7.48
CA LEU A 278 2.96 11.30 8.17
C LEU A 278 1.63 11.48 7.42
N ARG A 279 1.67 11.61 6.09
CA ARG A 279 0.46 11.74 5.26
C ARG A 279 -0.42 10.50 5.32
N ASN A 280 0.19 9.33 5.53
CA ASN A 280 -0.52 8.05 5.61
C ASN A 280 -0.87 7.61 7.04
N GLY A 281 -0.82 8.54 8.01
CA GLY A 281 -1.25 8.30 9.38
C GLY A 281 -0.20 7.65 10.28
N VAL A 282 0.99 7.36 9.76
CA VAL A 282 2.09 6.82 10.56
C VAL A 282 2.70 7.92 11.43
N ARG A 283 2.82 7.68 12.72
CA ARG A 283 3.50 8.60 13.63
C ARG A 283 5.00 8.49 13.45
N VAL A 284 5.63 9.62 13.24
CA VAL A 284 7.08 9.75 13.07
C VAL A 284 7.63 10.64 14.17
N SER A 285 8.74 10.24 14.74
CA SER A 285 9.46 11.02 15.76
C SER A 285 10.82 11.45 15.24
N SER A 286 11.35 12.51 15.80
CA SER A 286 12.75 12.93 15.64
C SER A 286 13.55 12.46 16.84
N LEU A 287 14.73 11.94 16.63
CA LEU A 287 15.66 11.60 17.70
C LEU A 287 16.26 12.88 18.29
N ASP A 288 16.11 13.09 19.60
CA ASP A 288 16.49 14.32 20.29
C ASP A 288 18.01 14.46 20.50
N THR A 289 18.69 13.33 20.69
CA THR A 289 20.12 13.29 20.99
C THR A 289 20.80 12.12 20.30
N ASP A 290 22.10 12.25 19.99
CA ASP A 290 22.89 11.14 19.49
C ASP A 290 22.74 9.93 20.42
N THR A 291 22.31 8.80 19.86
CA THR A 291 22.02 7.59 20.64
C THR A 291 22.71 6.38 20.01
N ALA A 292 23.43 5.63 20.84
CA ALA A 292 24.09 4.40 20.43
C ALA A 292 23.19 3.19 20.70
N VAL A 293 22.97 2.36 19.67
CA VAL A 293 22.26 1.08 19.76
C VAL A 293 23.04 0.05 18.97
N GLY A 294 23.28 -1.12 19.52
CA GLY A 294 24.02 -2.21 18.85
C GLY A 294 25.42 -1.83 18.36
N GLY A 295 26.07 -0.83 18.99
CA GLY A 295 27.39 -0.33 18.57
C GLY A 295 27.36 0.70 17.44
N VAL A 296 26.19 1.04 16.91
CA VAL A 296 25.98 2.09 15.92
C VAL A 296 25.45 3.35 16.61
N THR A 297 25.98 4.53 16.26
CA THR A 297 25.47 5.81 16.78
C THR A 297 24.54 6.44 15.76
N TYR A 298 23.28 6.60 16.14
CA TYR A 298 22.27 7.35 15.40
C TYR A 298 22.30 8.80 15.82
N ARG A 299 22.31 9.71 14.86
CA ARG A 299 22.44 11.15 15.11
C ARG A 299 21.11 11.77 15.51
N ALA A 300 21.17 12.78 16.37
CA ALA A 300 20.03 13.66 16.64
C ALA A 300 19.45 14.20 15.32
N GLY A 301 18.13 14.24 15.24
CA GLY A 301 17.41 14.61 14.02
C GLY A 301 17.06 13.44 13.09
N SER A 302 17.62 12.24 13.31
CA SER A 302 17.15 11.03 12.59
C SER A 302 15.67 10.82 12.83
N LEU A 303 14.95 10.41 11.78
CA LEU A 303 13.54 10.05 11.91
C LEU A 303 13.44 8.64 12.49
N VAL A 304 12.50 8.46 13.40
CA VAL A 304 12.24 7.18 14.05
C VAL A 304 10.74 6.87 13.95
N VAL A 305 10.43 5.68 13.46
CA VAL A 305 9.09 5.11 13.50
C VAL A 305 9.07 4.09 14.63
N ASP A 306 8.30 4.38 15.67
CA ASP A 306 8.00 3.43 16.73
C ASP A 306 6.90 2.51 16.22
N MET A 307 7.14 1.20 16.28
CA MET A 307 6.23 0.21 15.71
C MET A 307 5.00 -0.04 16.59
N HIS A 308 4.98 0.48 17.81
CA HIS A 308 3.80 0.44 18.69
C HIS A 308 2.77 1.49 18.28
N GLN A 309 2.13 1.30 17.13
CA GLN A 309 1.12 2.20 16.60
C GLN A 309 0.15 1.50 15.65
N ALA A 310 -1.05 2.03 15.53
CA ALA A 310 -2.13 1.43 14.73
C ALA A 310 -1.77 1.24 13.24
N ASN A 311 -0.98 2.15 12.65
CA ASN A 311 -0.60 2.15 11.24
C ASN A 311 0.82 1.60 10.99
N ALA A 312 1.34 0.76 11.87
CA ALA A 312 2.67 0.17 11.75
C ALA A 312 2.83 -0.68 10.48
N VAL A 313 1.80 -1.43 10.12
CA VAL A 313 1.80 -2.42 9.03
C VAL A 313 2.08 -1.81 7.66
N LEU A 314 1.69 -0.58 7.39
CA LEU A 314 2.00 0.10 6.12
C LEU A 314 3.52 0.16 5.83
N TRP A 315 4.35 0.18 6.86
CA TRP A 315 5.80 0.26 6.72
C TRP A 315 6.45 -1.10 6.45
N GLU A 316 5.86 -2.18 6.89
CA GLU A 316 6.48 -3.51 6.91
C GLU A 316 6.50 -4.23 5.56
N GLY A 317 5.69 -3.82 4.60
CA GLY A 317 5.81 -4.24 3.20
C GLY A 317 7.22 -4.06 2.61
N ALA A 318 8.10 -3.44 3.40
CA ALA A 318 9.45 -3.10 3.01
C ALA A 318 10.43 -4.28 2.94
N ASP A 319 10.18 -5.39 3.60
CA ASP A 319 11.21 -6.47 3.74
C ASP A 319 10.82 -7.81 3.08
N ALA A 320 9.66 -7.91 2.46
CA ALA A 320 9.22 -9.10 1.73
C ALA A 320 10.20 -9.51 0.59
N SER A 321 11.06 -8.59 0.16
CA SER A 321 12.07 -8.85 -0.88
C SER A 321 13.12 -9.90 -0.50
N ALA A 322 13.30 -10.18 0.78
CA ALA A 322 14.28 -11.17 1.25
C ALA A 322 13.76 -12.62 1.17
N SER A 323 12.49 -12.83 0.96
CA SER A 323 11.83 -14.11 1.25
C SER A 323 11.75 -15.10 0.10
N GLY A 324 12.33 -14.83 -1.06
CA GLY A 324 12.40 -15.82 -2.13
C GLY A 324 11.05 -16.15 -2.80
N PHE A 325 10.24 -15.14 -3.04
CA PHE A 325 9.06 -15.22 -3.92
C PHE A 325 9.45 -14.85 -5.37
N PRO A 326 10.16 -15.74 -6.10
CA PRO A 326 10.71 -15.37 -7.40
C PRO A 326 9.66 -15.17 -8.49
N ASP A 327 8.44 -15.63 -8.22
CA ASP A 327 7.34 -15.65 -9.18
C ASP A 327 6.18 -14.72 -8.77
N LEU A 328 6.41 -13.82 -7.80
CA LEU A 328 5.45 -12.78 -7.53
C LEU A 328 5.22 -11.93 -8.78
N TYR A 329 3.98 -11.59 -9.03
CA TYR A 329 3.63 -10.62 -10.04
C TYR A 329 4.49 -9.37 -9.83
N SER A 330 5.10 -8.85 -10.88
CA SER A 330 6.16 -7.84 -10.79
C SER A 330 5.73 -6.54 -10.09
N GLU A 331 4.46 -6.39 -9.83
CA GLU A 331 3.84 -5.23 -9.19
C GLU A 331 3.66 -5.40 -7.68
N SER A 332 3.87 -6.61 -7.15
CA SER A 332 3.43 -6.96 -5.79
C SER A 332 4.42 -6.63 -4.70
N VAL A 333 5.69 -6.45 -5.02
CA VAL A 333 6.70 -6.23 -3.99
C VAL A 333 7.02 -4.75 -3.84
N THR A 334 6.66 -4.20 -2.68
CA THR A 334 6.97 -2.82 -2.34
C THR A 334 8.03 -2.79 -1.24
N ASN A 335 9.24 -2.37 -1.58
CA ASN A 335 10.30 -2.09 -0.62
C ASN A 335 10.76 -0.64 -0.80
N PHE A 336 10.22 0.27 -0.01
CA PHE A 336 10.47 1.70 -0.15
C PHE A 336 11.94 2.08 -0.02
N PRO A 337 12.72 1.58 0.97
CA PRO A 337 14.14 1.88 1.05
C PRO A 337 14.91 1.46 -0.20
N ALA A 338 14.67 0.25 -0.71
CA ALA A 338 15.35 -0.26 -1.90
C ALA A 338 14.90 0.47 -3.17
N MET A 339 13.58 0.70 -3.34
CA MET A 339 13.02 1.36 -4.52
C MET A 339 13.42 2.83 -4.63
N ARG A 340 13.52 3.53 -3.51
CA ARG A 340 13.83 4.97 -3.45
C ARG A 340 15.29 5.27 -3.15
N GLY A 341 16.07 4.26 -2.75
CA GLY A 341 17.53 4.37 -2.59
C GLY A 341 17.99 5.05 -1.29
N PHE A 342 17.16 5.08 -0.26
CA PHE A 342 17.55 5.60 1.05
C PHE A 342 17.84 4.46 2.07
N ASP A 343 18.48 4.79 3.18
CA ASP A 343 18.77 3.83 4.24
C ASP A 343 17.71 3.92 5.34
N CYS A 344 17.22 2.74 5.75
CA CYS A 344 16.33 2.54 6.86
C CYS A 344 16.79 1.31 7.64
N ILE A 345 16.87 1.44 8.95
CA ILE A 345 17.48 0.43 9.81
C ILE A 345 16.45 -0.07 10.82
N PRO A 346 16.10 -1.38 10.81
CA PRO A 346 15.28 -1.96 11.85
C PRO A 346 16.05 -2.09 13.16
N ILE A 347 15.40 -1.81 14.27
CA ILE A 347 15.96 -1.93 15.63
C ILE A 347 14.99 -2.76 16.46
N ALA A 348 15.40 -3.96 16.82
CA ALA A 348 14.59 -4.88 17.62
C ALA A 348 14.80 -4.72 19.14
N ALA A 349 15.76 -3.91 19.56
CA ALA A 349 16.02 -3.70 20.98
C ALA A 349 14.91 -2.87 21.63
N GLU A 350 14.17 -3.49 22.55
CA GLU A 350 13.12 -2.82 23.34
C GLU A 350 13.68 -1.59 24.08
N GLY A 351 12.91 -0.51 24.07
CA GLY A 351 13.23 0.71 24.81
C GLY A 351 14.50 1.44 24.35
N ALA A 352 15.08 1.09 23.20
CA ALA A 352 16.34 1.66 22.71
C ALA A 352 16.32 3.20 22.65
N PHE A 353 15.16 3.77 22.40
CA PHE A 353 14.98 5.22 22.26
C PHE A 353 14.06 5.84 23.31
N ASP A 354 13.78 5.15 24.41
CA ASP A 354 12.92 5.64 25.48
C ASP A 354 13.37 7.00 26.00
N GLY A 355 12.42 7.95 26.05
CA GLY A 355 12.65 9.30 26.54
C GLY A 355 13.59 10.15 25.66
N LYS A 356 13.84 9.73 24.41
CA LYS A 356 14.73 10.42 23.45
C LYS A 356 14.05 10.78 22.15
N LEU A 357 12.75 10.58 22.06
CA LEU A 357 11.96 10.83 20.86
C LEU A 357 11.00 12.00 21.07
N THR A 358 10.94 12.89 20.11
CA THR A 358 9.91 13.93 20.01
C THR A 358 9.10 13.70 18.75
N GLU A 359 7.79 13.44 18.90
CA GLU A 359 6.88 13.28 17.77
C GLU A 359 6.85 14.54 16.91
N VAL A 360 6.87 14.39 15.60
CA VAL A 360 6.84 15.49 14.66
C VAL A 360 5.57 15.47 13.82
N SER A 361 4.95 16.63 13.64
CA SER A 361 3.79 16.79 12.75
C SER A 361 4.18 17.17 11.31
N THR A 362 5.44 17.52 11.10
CA THR A 362 5.97 17.92 9.78
C THR A 362 7.43 17.48 9.66
N VAL A 363 7.79 17.05 8.47
CA VAL A 363 9.18 16.72 8.15
C VAL A 363 9.67 17.66 7.04
N THR A 364 10.65 18.50 7.40
CA THR A 364 11.24 19.48 6.47
C THR A 364 12.71 19.17 6.28
N GLY A 365 13.06 18.69 5.09
CA GLY A 365 14.44 18.63 4.64
C GLY A 365 14.89 19.99 4.09
N ARG A 366 16.14 20.33 4.31
CA ARG A 366 16.76 21.51 3.71
C ARG A 366 18.01 21.09 2.95
N SER A 367 18.08 21.53 1.70
CA SER A 367 19.36 21.50 0.98
C SER A 367 20.40 22.35 1.73
N GLN A 368 21.58 21.82 1.92
CA GLN A 368 22.68 22.54 2.55
C GLN A 368 23.85 22.60 1.60
N LEU A 369 24.35 23.81 1.37
CA LEU A 369 25.63 24.02 0.72
C LEU A 369 26.72 23.79 1.77
N THR A 370 27.60 22.84 1.51
CA THR A 370 28.75 22.55 2.38
C THR A 370 30.04 22.88 1.64
N GLY A 371 31.10 23.18 2.39
CA GLY A 371 32.42 23.47 1.85
C GLY A 371 32.71 24.96 1.72
N THR A 372 33.71 25.31 0.92
CA THR A 372 34.13 26.71 0.69
C THR A 372 33.33 27.31 -0.45
N ALA A 373 32.86 28.52 -0.27
CA ALA A 373 32.17 29.25 -1.33
C ALA A 373 33.01 29.31 -2.62
N GLY A 374 32.43 28.88 -3.72
CA GLY A 374 33.04 28.84 -5.05
C GLY A 374 31.99 29.08 -6.14
N ASP A 375 32.42 29.14 -7.37
CA ASP A 375 31.54 29.38 -8.51
C ASP A 375 30.82 28.09 -9.00
N VAL A 376 31.27 26.93 -8.53
CA VAL A 376 30.73 25.62 -8.91
C VAL A 376 30.19 24.89 -7.71
N VAL A 377 28.99 24.39 -7.86
CA VAL A 377 28.32 23.50 -6.91
C VAL A 377 28.34 22.08 -7.48
N ILE A 378 28.66 21.11 -6.65
CA ILE A 378 28.51 19.69 -6.97
C ILE A 378 27.21 19.21 -6.34
N LEU A 379 26.29 18.69 -7.17
CA LEU A 379 25.07 18.05 -6.73
C LEU A 379 25.28 16.54 -6.84
N SER A 380 25.23 15.87 -5.70
CA SER A 380 25.38 14.41 -5.67
C SER A 380 24.21 13.73 -6.42
N ASN A 381 24.56 12.81 -7.31
CA ASN A 381 23.58 12.02 -8.08
C ASN A 381 23.25 10.73 -7.30
N ASN A 382 22.57 10.88 -6.17
CA ASN A 382 22.30 9.80 -5.21
C ASN A 382 20.81 9.44 -5.10
N GLY A 383 19.93 10.13 -5.86
CA GLY A 383 18.50 9.81 -5.80
C GLY A 383 17.64 10.60 -6.77
N SER A 384 16.34 10.39 -6.64
CA SER A 384 15.33 10.97 -7.55
C SER A 384 15.25 12.50 -7.47
N GLU A 385 15.49 13.09 -6.30
CA GLU A 385 15.45 14.53 -6.09
C GLU A 385 16.60 15.27 -6.83
N ALA A 386 17.78 14.65 -6.89
CA ALA A 386 18.88 15.16 -7.69
C ALA A 386 18.51 15.23 -9.19
N VAL A 387 17.85 14.18 -9.70
CA VAL A 387 17.36 14.12 -11.08
C VAL A 387 16.27 15.15 -11.32
N ARG A 388 15.33 15.35 -10.40
CA ARG A 388 14.29 16.40 -10.47
C ARG A 388 14.90 17.78 -10.52
N ALA A 389 15.86 18.05 -9.65
CA ALA A 389 16.57 19.34 -9.62
C ALA A 389 17.29 19.59 -10.95
N VAL A 390 17.99 18.58 -11.50
CA VAL A 390 18.65 18.69 -12.82
C VAL A 390 17.64 18.95 -13.92
N ASN A 391 16.52 18.24 -13.97
CA ASN A 391 15.49 18.47 -14.98
C ASN A 391 14.91 19.88 -14.88
N ALA A 392 14.57 20.33 -13.68
CA ALA A 392 14.08 21.70 -13.46
C ALA A 392 15.08 22.77 -13.91
N LEU A 393 16.38 22.57 -13.69
CA LEU A 393 17.44 23.44 -14.17
C LEU A 393 17.53 23.46 -15.70
N LEU A 394 17.47 22.30 -16.34
CA LEU A 394 17.49 22.18 -17.80
C LEU A 394 16.26 22.83 -18.43
N ASP A 395 15.08 22.63 -17.86
CA ASP A 395 13.83 23.27 -18.31
C ASP A 395 13.89 24.80 -18.16
N ALA A 396 14.57 25.30 -17.13
CA ALA A 396 14.87 26.73 -16.93
C ALA A 396 16.01 27.25 -17.82
N GLY A 397 16.51 26.42 -18.74
CA GLY A 397 17.61 26.81 -19.65
C GLY A 397 18.98 26.96 -18.96
N ARG A 398 19.16 26.36 -17.81
CA ARG A 398 20.42 26.37 -17.08
C ARG A 398 21.35 25.25 -17.57
N THR A 399 22.64 25.49 -17.48
CA THR A 399 23.65 24.49 -17.85
C THR A 399 23.96 23.61 -16.63
N VAL A 400 23.83 22.30 -16.81
CA VAL A 400 24.25 21.27 -15.86
C VAL A 400 25.23 20.35 -16.58
N SER A 401 26.34 20.02 -15.95
CA SER A 401 27.37 19.14 -16.50
C SER A 401 27.46 17.83 -15.70
N LEU A 402 27.60 16.71 -16.37
CA LEU A 402 27.91 15.43 -15.70
C LEU A 402 29.42 15.33 -15.50
N ILE A 403 29.85 15.03 -14.27
CA ILE A 403 31.26 14.80 -13.93
C ILE A 403 31.67 13.41 -14.38
N THR A 404 32.65 13.32 -15.28
CA THR A 404 33.03 12.05 -15.93
C THR A 404 34.27 11.39 -15.33
N SER A 405 34.97 12.06 -14.40
CA SER A 405 36.21 11.54 -13.78
C SER A 405 36.47 12.17 -12.40
N GLY A 406 37.33 11.54 -11.61
CA GLY A 406 37.67 11.96 -10.25
C GLY A 406 36.70 11.47 -9.20
N ASP A 407 36.81 12.00 -7.98
CA ASP A 407 36.09 11.52 -6.79
C ASP A 407 34.56 11.76 -6.89
N HIS A 408 34.15 12.73 -7.69
CA HIS A 408 32.75 13.06 -7.95
C HIS A 408 32.23 12.52 -9.30
N LYS A 409 32.86 11.48 -9.83
CA LYS A 409 32.39 10.86 -11.08
C LYS A 409 30.97 10.35 -10.93
N GLY A 410 30.09 10.82 -11.81
CA GLY A 410 28.65 10.48 -11.79
C GLY A 410 27.78 11.58 -11.20
N ASP A 411 28.36 12.51 -10.44
CA ASP A 411 27.66 13.67 -9.89
C ASP A 411 27.48 14.77 -10.94
N PHE A 412 26.66 15.76 -10.62
CA PHE A 412 26.41 16.92 -11.48
C PHE A 412 27.19 18.14 -10.99
N ALA A 413 27.68 18.93 -11.93
CA ALA A 413 28.30 20.22 -11.67
C ALA A 413 27.46 21.34 -12.30
N LEU A 414 27.19 22.38 -11.52
CA LEU A 414 26.42 23.56 -11.93
C LEU A 414 26.97 24.82 -11.29
N SER A 415 26.58 25.98 -11.80
CA SER A 415 26.98 27.25 -11.20
C SER A 415 26.20 27.51 -9.90
N LEU A 416 26.81 28.26 -8.96
CA LEU A 416 26.12 28.70 -7.74
C LEU A 416 24.82 29.44 -8.07
N ALA A 417 24.83 30.31 -9.08
CA ALA A 417 23.65 31.04 -9.52
C ALA A 417 22.53 30.13 -10.07
N SER A 418 22.88 28.98 -10.65
CA SER A 418 21.91 27.97 -11.06
C SER A 418 21.34 27.22 -9.85
N TYR A 419 22.20 26.82 -8.89
CA TYR A 419 21.78 26.19 -7.66
C TYR A 419 20.73 27.03 -6.90
N GLU A 420 20.97 28.32 -6.72
CA GLU A 420 20.05 29.24 -6.02
C GLU A 420 18.66 29.35 -6.65
N THR A 421 18.46 28.83 -7.86
CA THR A 421 17.14 28.80 -8.51
C THR A 421 16.29 27.57 -8.17
N VAL A 422 16.89 26.56 -7.56
CA VAL A 422 16.22 25.28 -7.19
C VAL A 422 16.39 24.88 -5.71
N ALA A 423 17.19 25.63 -4.95
CA ALA A 423 17.47 25.43 -3.53
C ALA A 423 16.32 25.83 -2.60
#